data_a8bbbe27646d0e4298ffc638a65dea34
#
_entry.id   a8bbbe27646d0e4298ffc638a65dea34
#
_cell.length_a   1.000
_cell.length_b   1.000
_cell.length_c   1.000
_cell.angle_alpha   90.00
_cell.angle_beta   90.00
_cell.angle_gamma   90.00
#
_symmetry.space_group_name_H-M   'P 1'
#
loop_
_entity.id
_entity.type
_entity.pdbx_description
1 polymer ?
#
loop_
_entity_poly.entity_id
_entity_poly.type
_entity_poly.pdbx_seq_one_letter_code
_entity_poly.pdbx_strand_id
1 'polypeptide(L)'
;MRQNPDIEISLVGEEATIDLGAKLALNLRAGDCISLIGDLGAGKTTLSRGLIQAILGADTEVPSPTYTIVQTYETDPAPIWHFDLYRIESPHELIELGFEDAEDDIMVIEWPENAGSLLPSQRLIVELIFTDNGRSARLTGTTPEWKQRLNDIFDRS
;
A
#
# COMPACT_ATOMS: atom_id res chain seq x y z
N MET A 1 0.70 19.89 -12.08
CA MET A 1 0.66 20.44 -10.71
C MET A 1 0.34 19.34 -9.73
N ARG A 2 1.18 19.19 -8.71
CA ARG A 2 1.01 18.16 -7.71
C ARG A 2 -0.11 18.56 -6.75
N GLN A 3 -1.06 17.67 -6.51
CA GLN A 3 -2.09 17.91 -5.52
C GLN A 3 -1.52 17.81 -4.12
N ASN A 4 -2.06 18.61 -3.20
CA ASN A 4 -1.68 18.49 -1.80
C ASN A 4 -2.22 17.17 -1.24
N PRO A 5 -1.42 16.46 -0.42
CA PRO A 5 -1.91 15.23 0.20
C PRO A 5 -2.97 15.53 1.24
N ASP A 6 -3.80 14.53 1.54
CA ASP A 6 -4.77 14.66 2.63
C ASP A 6 -4.07 14.62 3.99
N ILE A 7 -3.04 13.78 4.10
CA ILE A 7 -2.26 13.59 5.33
C ILE A 7 -0.78 13.57 4.96
N GLU A 8 0.05 14.26 5.75
CA GLU A 8 1.50 14.18 5.59
C GLU A 8 2.10 13.84 6.95
N ILE A 9 2.95 12.80 7.00
CA ILE A 9 3.50 12.26 8.23
C ILE A 9 5.02 12.15 8.09
N SER A 10 5.76 12.68 9.06
CA SER A 10 7.20 12.49 9.15
C SER A 10 7.49 11.11 9.71
N LEU A 11 8.39 10.36 9.05
CA LEU A 11 8.77 9.02 9.45
C LEU A 11 10.25 9.01 9.79
N VAL A 12 10.55 8.96 11.08
CA VAL A 12 11.93 8.88 11.56
C VAL A 12 12.20 7.44 11.98
N GLY A 13 13.08 6.77 11.24
CA GLY A 13 13.43 5.38 11.51
C GLY A 13 12.47 4.38 10.88
N GLU A 14 12.93 3.15 10.77
CA GLU A 14 12.18 2.05 10.17
C GLU A 14 10.89 1.75 10.94
N GLU A 15 10.95 1.85 12.27
CA GLU A 15 9.80 1.56 13.12
C GLU A 15 8.61 2.47 12.81
N ALA A 16 8.86 3.74 12.46
CA ALA A 16 7.79 4.65 12.11
C ALA A 16 7.07 4.21 10.85
N THR A 17 7.81 3.64 9.89
CA THR A 17 7.22 3.11 8.66
C THR A 17 6.38 1.87 8.94
N ILE A 18 6.89 0.99 9.80
CA ILE A 18 6.16 -0.21 10.23
C ILE A 18 4.87 0.19 10.93
N ASP A 19 4.94 1.17 11.83
CA ASP A 19 3.79 1.66 12.58
C ASP A 19 2.73 2.28 11.67
N LEU A 20 3.16 2.99 10.62
CA LEU A 20 2.22 3.53 9.64
C LEU A 20 1.47 2.42 8.94
N GLY A 21 2.17 1.36 8.53
CA GLY A 21 1.53 0.19 7.93
C GLY A 21 0.51 -0.44 8.86
N ALA A 22 0.89 -0.63 10.12
CA ALA A 22 0.00 -1.20 11.12
C ALA A 22 -1.25 -0.34 11.32
N LYS A 23 -1.10 0.97 11.29
CA LYS A 23 -2.21 1.90 11.46
C LYS A 23 -3.19 1.81 10.29
N LEU A 24 -2.67 1.70 9.07
CA LEU A 24 -3.50 1.54 7.88
C LEU A 24 -4.27 0.21 7.91
N ALA A 25 -3.71 -0.80 8.57
CA ALA A 25 -4.34 -2.13 8.64
C ALA A 25 -5.62 -2.13 9.47
N LEU A 26 -5.83 -1.15 10.36
CA LEU A 26 -6.92 -1.17 11.32
C LEU A 26 -8.32 -1.15 10.71
N ASN A 27 -8.47 -0.58 9.51
CA ASN A 27 -9.79 -0.38 8.91
C ASN A 27 -9.89 -0.93 7.48
N LEU A 28 -9.08 -1.93 7.15
CA LEU A 28 -9.14 -2.51 5.81
C LEU A 28 -10.45 -3.24 5.55
N ARG A 29 -10.93 -3.13 4.33
CA ARG A 29 -12.17 -3.75 3.86
C ARG A 29 -11.92 -4.43 2.53
N ALA A 30 -12.74 -5.45 2.23
CA ALA A 30 -12.72 -6.05 0.89
C ALA A 30 -12.97 -4.97 -0.16
N GLY A 31 -12.18 -5.00 -1.22
CA GLY A 31 -12.24 -3.99 -2.27
C GLY A 31 -11.24 -2.85 -2.10
N ASP A 32 -10.52 -2.81 -0.99
CA ASP A 32 -9.52 -1.75 -0.76
C ASP A 32 -8.28 -1.96 -1.63
N CYS A 33 -7.78 -0.87 -2.18
CA CYS A 33 -6.51 -0.85 -2.90
C CYS A 33 -5.61 0.23 -2.30
N ILE A 34 -4.43 -0.19 -1.84
CA ILE A 34 -3.41 0.72 -1.32
C ILE A 34 -2.24 0.68 -2.29
N SER A 35 -1.95 1.81 -2.94
CA SER A 35 -0.83 1.92 -3.86
C SER A 35 0.31 2.66 -3.19
N LEU A 36 1.52 2.08 -3.27
CA LEU A 36 2.72 2.58 -2.60
C LEU A 36 3.70 3.10 -3.65
N ILE A 37 3.98 4.39 -3.60
CA ILE A 37 4.86 5.07 -4.53
C ILE A 37 6.11 5.51 -3.79
N GLY A 38 7.27 5.38 -4.41
CA GLY A 38 8.52 5.83 -3.83
C GLY A 38 9.70 5.19 -4.53
N ASP A 39 10.87 5.81 -4.39
CA ASP A 39 12.11 5.27 -4.96
C ASP A 39 12.51 3.97 -4.29
N LEU A 40 13.43 3.25 -4.91
CA LEU A 40 14.01 2.04 -4.31
C LEU A 40 14.55 2.38 -2.92
N GLY A 41 14.23 1.55 -1.95
CA GLY A 41 14.69 1.75 -0.58
C GLY A 41 13.89 2.77 0.22
N ALA A 42 12.82 3.33 -0.33
CA ALA A 42 12.01 4.32 0.39
C ALA A 42 11.17 3.73 1.53
N GLY A 43 11.01 2.40 1.57
CA GLY A 43 10.29 1.73 2.65
C GLY A 43 8.96 1.12 2.26
N LYS A 44 8.70 0.95 0.96
CA LYS A 44 7.42 0.39 0.50
C LYS A 44 7.19 -1.02 1.03
N THR A 45 8.20 -1.88 0.95
CA THR A 45 8.11 -3.25 1.47
C THR A 45 8.02 -3.26 2.99
N THR A 46 8.74 -2.36 3.65
CA THR A 46 8.68 -2.23 5.11
C THR A 46 7.29 -1.86 5.58
N LEU A 47 6.65 -0.91 4.90
CA LEU A 47 5.29 -0.50 5.21
C LEU A 47 4.31 -1.66 4.97
N SER A 48 4.45 -2.36 3.85
CA SER A 48 3.60 -3.52 3.52
C SER A 48 3.73 -4.60 4.59
N ARG A 49 4.97 -4.85 5.05
CA ARG A 49 5.20 -5.83 6.13
C ARG A 49 4.50 -5.40 7.40
N GLY A 50 4.60 -4.13 7.77
CA GLY A 50 3.93 -3.62 8.97
C GLY A 50 2.42 -3.80 8.89
N LEU A 51 1.83 -3.55 7.74
CA LEU A 51 0.40 -3.71 7.51
C LEU A 51 -0.02 -5.18 7.64
N ILE A 52 0.70 -6.08 6.98
CA ILE A 52 0.36 -7.50 6.95
C ILE A 52 0.57 -8.14 8.33
N GLN A 53 1.69 -7.82 9.00
CA GLN A 53 1.98 -8.36 10.32
C GLN A 53 1.02 -7.85 11.38
N ALA A 54 0.46 -6.66 11.21
CA ALA A 54 -0.54 -6.13 12.14
C ALA A 54 -1.81 -6.98 12.13
N ILE A 55 -2.11 -7.61 11.00
CA ILE A 55 -3.31 -8.44 10.85
C ILE A 55 -3.02 -9.88 11.21
N LEU A 56 -1.90 -10.43 10.75
CA LEU A 56 -1.59 -11.86 10.86
C LEU A 56 -0.67 -12.23 12.02
N GLY A 57 -0.01 -11.24 12.63
CA GLY A 57 0.91 -11.48 13.73
C GLY A 57 2.34 -11.09 13.39
N ALA A 58 3.09 -10.64 14.40
CA ALA A 58 4.45 -10.13 14.23
C ALA A 58 5.43 -11.18 13.71
N ASP A 59 5.13 -12.46 13.92
CA ASP A 59 6.01 -13.56 13.49
C ASP A 59 5.75 -13.99 12.04
N THR A 60 4.76 -13.39 11.37
CA THR A 60 4.44 -13.73 9.99
C THR A 60 5.58 -13.30 9.08
N GLU A 61 6.06 -14.21 8.25
CA GLU A 61 7.06 -13.87 7.24
C GLU A 61 6.40 -13.14 6.09
N VAL A 62 6.93 -11.96 5.76
CA VAL A 62 6.44 -11.17 4.65
C VAL A 62 7.62 -10.88 3.72
N PRO A 63 7.95 -11.83 2.83
CA PRO A 63 9.04 -11.60 1.89
C PRO A 63 8.66 -10.55 0.86
N SER A 64 9.67 -9.84 0.35
CA SER A 64 9.45 -8.91 -0.74
C SER A 64 9.01 -9.69 -1.98
N PRO A 65 7.92 -9.28 -2.66
CA PRO A 65 7.46 -9.99 -3.86
C PRO A 65 8.21 -9.56 -5.13
N THR A 66 9.42 -9.03 -5.00
CA THR A 66 10.21 -8.53 -6.14
C THR A 66 10.36 -9.57 -7.24
N TYR A 67 10.61 -10.84 -6.87
CA TYR A 67 10.82 -11.91 -7.85
C TYR A 67 9.55 -12.69 -8.15
N THR A 68 8.64 -12.81 -7.18
CA THR A 68 7.39 -13.54 -7.35
C THR A 68 6.28 -12.68 -7.93
N ILE A 69 6.45 -11.37 -7.86
CA ILE A 69 5.51 -10.35 -8.31
C ILE A 69 4.30 -10.24 -7.41
N VAL A 70 3.73 -11.35 -6.95
CA VAL A 70 2.58 -11.33 -6.03
C VAL A 70 2.74 -12.39 -4.94
N GLN A 71 2.35 -12.02 -3.72
CA GLN A 71 2.20 -12.92 -2.58
C GLN A 71 0.80 -12.71 -2.02
N THR A 72 0.12 -13.80 -1.68
CA THR A 72 -1.23 -13.72 -1.13
C THR A 72 -1.24 -14.19 0.32
N TYR A 73 -2.09 -13.55 1.13
CA TYR A 73 -2.22 -13.87 2.56
C TYR A 73 -3.70 -14.02 2.87
N GLU A 74 -4.07 -15.19 3.39
CA GLU A 74 -5.44 -15.41 3.82
C GLU A 74 -5.70 -14.65 5.10
N THR A 75 -6.70 -13.78 5.09
CA THR A 75 -7.05 -12.97 6.25
C THR A 75 -8.52 -12.59 6.19
N ASP A 76 -9.04 -12.07 7.28
CA ASP A 76 -10.38 -11.52 7.43
C ASP A 76 -10.24 -9.98 7.45
N PRO A 77 -11.05 -9.23 6.70
CA PRO A 77 -12.29 -9.60 6.00
C PRO A 77 -12.10 -10.18 4.60
N ALA A 78 -10.89 -10.17 4.05
CA ALA A 78 -10.62 -10.68 2.70
C ALA A 78 -9.13 -10.96 2.57
N PRO A 79 -8.73 -11.84 1.65
CA PRO A 79 -7.30 -12.06 1.39
C PRO A 79 -6.59 -10.78 1.00
N ILE A 80 -5.31 -10.70 1.36
CA ILE A 80 -4.44 -9.58 0.95
C ILE A 80 -3.56 -10.08 -0.19
N TRP A 81 -3.56 -9.31 -1.29
CA TRP A 81 -2.68 -9.56 -2.42
C TRP A 81 -1.61 -8.48 -2.40
N HIS A 82 -0.37 -8.88 -2.14
CA HIS A 82 0.77 -7.96 -2.09
C HIS A 82 1.53 -8.07 -3.41
N PHE A 83 1.44 -7.03 -4.24
CA PHE A 83 2.07 -6.95 -5.56
C PHE A 83 3.32 -6.08 -5.52
N ASP A 84 4.34 -6.50 -6.28
CA ASP A 84 5.48 -5.64 -6.62
C ASP A 84 5.61 -5.65 -8.13
N LEU A 85 5.27 -4.53 -8.76
CA LEU A 85 5.20 -4.44 -10.21
C LEU A 85 6.47 -3.88 -10.86
N TYR A 86 7.54 -3.77 -10.08
CA TYR A 86 8.80 -3.22 -10.60
C TYR A 86 9.28 -3.89 -11.88
N ARG A 87 9.12 -5.21 -11.95
CA ARG A 87 9.59 -6.03 -13.07
C ARG A 87 8.55 -6.29 -14.16
N ILE A 88 7.37 -5.74 -14.01
CA ILE A 88 6.31 -5.91 -15.00
C ILE A 88 6.63 -5.04 -16.21
N GLU A 89 6.63 -5.65 -17.38
CA GLU A 89 6.88 -4.94 -18.63
C GLU A 89 5.59 -4.50 -19.34
N SER A 90 4.49 -5.21 -19.06
CA SER A 90 3.21 -4.94 -19.69
C SER A 90 2.07 -5.23 -18.71
N PRO A 91 1.02 -4.36 -18.67
CA PRO A 91 -0.15 -4.64 -17.83
C PRO A 91 -0.81 -6.00 -18.13
N HIS A 92 -0.65 -6.50 -19.34
CA HIS A 92 -1.20 -7.81 -19.73
C HIS A 92 -0.71 -8.94 -18.81
N GLU A 93 0.54 -8.86 -18.35
CA GLU A 93 1.10 -9.86 -17.44
C GLU A 93 0.31 -9.95 -16.13
N LEU A 94 -0.27 -8.83 -15.70
CA LEU A 94 -1.05 -8.78 -14.46
C LEU A 94 -2.36 -9.55 -14.57
N ILE A 95 -2.95 -9.54 -15.75
CA ILE A 95 -4.20 -10.27 -15.98
C ILE A 95 -3.97 -11.77 -15.75
N GLU A 96 -2.84 -12.27 -16.22
CA GLU A 96 -2.46 -13.67 -16.04
C GLU A 96 -2.20 -14.04 -14.58
N LEU A 97 -1.84 -13.04 -13.76
CA LEU A 97 -1.57 -13.26 -12.34
C LEU A 97 -2.81 -13.12 -11.46
N GLY A 98 -3.98 -12.87 -12.05
CA GLY A 98 -5.22 -12.75 -11.30
C GLY A 98 -5.51 -11.36 -10.75
N PHE A 99 -4.92 -10.33 -11.35
CA PHE A 99 -5.08 -8.96 -10.87
C PHE A 99 -6.55 -8.53 -10.77
N GLU A 100 -7.37 -8.96 -11.73
CA GLU A 100 -8.80 -8.63 -11.71
C GLU A 100 -9.54 -9.29 -10.54
N ASP A 101 -9.16 -10.53 -10.19
CA ASP A 101 -9.75 -11.21 -9.04
C ASP A 101 -9.36 -10.53 -7.74
N ALA A 102 -8.15 -9.97 -7.68
CA ALA A 102 -7.66 -9.28 -6.50
C ALA A 102 -8.44 -8.01 -6.19
N GLU A 103 -9.11 -7.42 -7.18
CA GLU A 103 -9.88 -6.19 -6.98
C GLU A 103 -11.04 -6.36 -5.99
N ASP A 104 -11.55 -7.58 -5.85
CA ASP A 104 -12.64 -7.87 -4.90
C ASP A 104 -12.10 -8.11 -3.48
N ASP A 105 -10.80 -8.30 -3.36
CA ASP A 105 -10.14 -8.54 -2.09
C ASP A 105 -9.37 -7.28 -1.66
N ILE A 106 -8.26 -7.43 -0.93
CA ILE A 106 -7.44 -6.30 -0.51
C ILE A 106 -6.16 -6.32 -1.33
N MET A 107 -5.80 -5.20 -1.93
CA MET A 107 -4.59 -5.07 -2.74
C MET A 107 -3.63 -4.10 -2.09
N VAL A 108 -2.36 -4.51 -1.97
CA VAL A 108 -1.26 -3.62 -1.59
C VAL A 108 -0.27 -3.69 -2.75
N ILE A 109 -0.08 -2.58 -3.46
CA ILE A 109 0.66 -2.55 -4.72
C ILE A 109 1.87 -1.64 -4.63
N GLU A 110 3.07 -2.21 -4.81
CA GLU A 110 4.32 -1.45 -4.96
C GLU A 110 4.55 -1.24 -6.46
N TRP A 111 5.05 -0.07 -6.84
CA TRP A 111 5.25 0.33 -8.23
C TRP A 111 3.95 0.30 -9.03
N PRO A 112 2.89 0.97 -8.51
CA PRO A 112 1.56 0.91 -9.15
C PRO A 112 1.51 1.51 -10.56
N GLU A 113 2.43 2.40 -10.88
CA GLU A 113 2.49 3.01 -12.19
C GLU A 113 2.64 1.98 -13.31
N ASN A 114 3.23 0.82 -13.02
CA ASN A 114 3.41 -0.23 -14.02
C ASN A 114 2.11 -1.02 -14.30
N ALA A 115 1.06 -0.81 -13.52
CA ALA A 115 -0.25 -1.41 -13.80
C ALA A 115 -1.00 -0.66 -14.90
N GLY A 116 -0.59 0.56 -15.21
CA GLY A 116 -1.25 1.36 -16.23
C GLY A 116 -2.73 1.53 -15.98
N SER A 117 -3.55 1.29 -16.99
CA SER A 117 -4.99 1.47 -16.90
C SER A 117 -5.69 0.42 -16.03
N LEU A 118 -5.00 -0.65 -15.65
CA LEU A 118 -5.58 -1.67 -14.78
C LEU A 118 -5.64 -1.24 -13.32
N LEU A 119 -4.88 -0.22 -12.94
CA LEU A 119 -4.86 0.25 -11.55
C LEU A 119 -6.23 0.79 -11.16
N PRO A 120 -6.84 0.29 -10.05
CA PRO A 120 -8.14 0.78 -9.62
C PRO A 120 -8.14 2.30 -9.41
N SER A 121 -9.18 2.97 -9.89
CA SER A 121 -9.31 4.41 -9.72
C SER A 121 -9.64 4.79 -8.27
N GLN A 122 -10.33 3.92 -7.55
CA GLN A 122 -10.65 4.13 -6.14
C GLN A 122 -9.57 3.48 -5.29
N ARG A 123 -8.73 4.28 -4.70
CA ARG A 123 -7.60 3.76 -3.94
C ARG A 123 -7.03 4.78 -2.97
N LEU A 124 -6.21 4.29 -2.06
CA LEU A 124 -5.37 5.13 -1.21
C LEU A 124 -3.98 5.18 -1.84
N ILE A 125 -3.47 6.38 -2.05
CA ILE A 125 -2.12 6.60 -2.55
C ILE A 125 -1.23 6.94 -1.37
N VAL A 126 -0.16 6.17 -1.18
CA VAL A 126 0.86 6.43 -0.16
C VAL A 126 2.18 6.67 -0.88
N GLU A 127 2.67 7.90 -0.82
CA GLU A 127 3.95 8.28 -1.41
C GLU A 127 4.99 8.39 -0.30
N LEU A 128 6.08 7.63 -0.42
CA LEU A 128 7.19 7.66 0.54
C LEU A 128 8.34 8.45 -0.08
N ILE A 129 8.77 9.49 0.61
CA ILE A 129 9.75 10.45 0.11
C ILE A 129 10.93 10.51 1.09
N PHE A 130 12.16 10.51 0.56
CA PHE A 130 13.34 10.73 1.40
C PHE A 130 13.39 12.19 1.84
N THR A 131 13.75 12.42 3.10
CA THR A 131 13.93 13.75 3.66
C THR A 131 15.26 13.79 4.40
N ASP A 132 15.67 14.99 4.84
CA ASP A 132 16.94 15.16 5.56
C ASP A 132 17.00 14.34 6.86
N ASN A 133 15.85 14.14 7.51
CA ASN A 133 15.77 13.46 8.80
C ASN A 133 15.25 12.03 8.72
N GLY A 134 15.05 11.50 7.51
CA GLY A 134 14.50 10.17 7.35
C GLY A 134 13.60 10.11 6.14
N ARG A 135 12.29 9.94 6.38
CA ARG A 135 11.30 9.84 5.29
C ARG A 135 10.05 10.63 5.66
N SER A 136 9.25 10.92 4.65
CA SER A 136 7.92 11.49 4.83
C SER A 136 6.94 10.63 4.04
N ALA A 137 5.74 10.42 4.59
CA ALA A 137 4.66 9.74 3.91
C ALA A 137 3.58 10.76 3.57
N ARG A 138 3.14 10.74 2.31
CA ARG A 138 2.07 11.59 1.83
C ARG A 138 0.91 10.70 1.41
N LEU A 139 -0.21 10.81 2.11
CA LEU A 139 -1.37 9.96 1.91
C LEU A 139 -2.48 10.74 1.23
N THR A 140 -3.00 10.19 0.14
CA THR A 140 -4.08 10.83 -0.63
C THR A 140 -5.13 9.80 -0.96
N GLY A 141 -6.38 10.05 -0.54
CA GLY A 141 -7.51 9.24 -0.96
C GLY A 141 -8.04 9.74 -2.28
N THR A 142 -8.33 8.84 -3.22
CA THR A 142 -8.85 9.25 -4.53
C THR A 142 -10.36 9.48 -4.52
N THR A 143 -11.04 9.12 -3.41
CA THR A 143 -12.49 9.28 -3.28
C THR A 143 -12.81 10.00 -1.97
N PRO A 144 -14.01 10.63 -1.88
CA PRO A 144 -14.44 11.23 -0.60
C PRO A 144 -14.47 10.22 0.54
N GLU A 145 -14.82 8.95 0.25
CA GLU A 145 -14.83 7.90 1.26
C GLU A 145 -13.43 7.66 1.82
N TRP A 146 -12.41 7.54 0.95
CA TRP A 146 -11.04 7.37 1.41
C TRP A 146 -10.56 8.57 2.23
N LYS A 147 -10.93 9.79 1.81
CA LYS A 147 -10.56 11.00 2.55
C LYS A 147 -11.15 10.99 3.95
N GLN A 148 -12.39 10.58 4.09
CA GLN A 148 -13.04 10.48 5.40
C GLN A 148 -12.38 9.38 6.25
N ARG A 149 -12.06 8.24 5.65
CA ARG A 149 -11.40 7.13 6.35
C ARG A 149 -10.03 7.56 6.87
N LEU A 150 -9.28 8.35 6.11
CA LEU A 150 -7.99 8.87 6.56
C LEU A 150 -8.15 9.78 7.78
N ASN A 151 -9.17 10.63 7.78
CA ASN A 151 -9.46 11.47 8.94
C ASN A 151 -9.76 10.61 10.17
N ASP A 152 -10.52 9.55 9.99
CA ASP A 152 -10.87 8.63 11.08
C ASP A 152 -9.65 7.88 11.60
N ILE A 153 -8.80 7.39 10.70
CA ILE A 153 -7.60 6.63 11.05
C ILE A 153 -6.61 7.50 11.82
N PHE A 154 -6.42 8.74 11.38
CA PHE A 154 -5.41 9.63 11.96
C PHE A 154 -6.00 10.65 12.94
N ASP A 155 -7.28 10.48 13.29
CA ASP A 155 -7.96 11.30 14.29
C ASP A 155 -7.76 12.79 14.07
N ARG A 156 -8.02 13.22 12.84
CA ARG A 156 -7.95 14.64 12.46
C ARG A 156 -9.36 15.21 12.45
N SER A 157 -9.62 16.04 13.41
CA SER A 157 -10.88 16.74 13.52
C SER A 157 -10.79 18.10 12.84
#